data_7c88a4a22255d520a6c601bcb1952270
#
_entry.id   7c88a4a22255d520a6c601bcb1952270
#
_cell.length_a   1.000
_cell.length_b   1.000
_cell.length_c   1.000
_cell.angle_alpha   90.00
_cell.angle_beta   90.00
_cell.angle_gamma   90.00
#
_symmetry.space_group_name_H-M   'P 1'
#
loop_
_entity.id
_entity.type
_entity.pdbx_description
1 polymer ?
#
loop_
_entity_poly.entity_id
_entity_poly.type
_entity_poly.pdbx_seq_one_letter_code
_entity_poly.pdbx_strand_id
1 'polypeptide(L)'
;MSVNKVILLGRVGSDPEVKFMPSGNAVVNLSIATNRKFKNQESGSYEDKTEWHRVVFFNKPAETIGQYVKKGQQLYVEGRLQTRKWQDKDGIEKYSTDII
;
A
#
# COMPACT_ATOMS: atom_id res chain seq x y z
N MET A 1 16.12 13.12 -16.30
CA MET A 1 14.76 12.67 -16.68
C MET A 1 14.48 11.31 -16.08
N SER A 2 13.32 11.15 -15.48
CA SER A 2 12.98 9.88 -14.81
C SER A 2 11.46 9.64 -14.82
N VAL A 3 11.09 8.40 -14.56
CA VAL A 3 9.70 8.01 -14.34
C VAL A 3 9.64 7.27 -13.01
N ASN A 4 8.67 7.62 -12.18
CA ASN A 4 8.40 6.92 -10.93
C ASN A 4 6.89 6.86 -10.75
N LYS A 5 6.28 5.80 -11.28
CA LYS A 5 4.83 5.64 -11.25
C LYS A 5 4.47 4.20 -10.95
N VAL A 6 3.52 4.03 -10.04
CA VAL A 6 2.96 2.75 -9.66
C VAL A 6 1.46 2.77 -9.92
N ILE A 7 0.96 1.71 -10.53
CA ILE A 7 -0.48 1.53 -10.77
C ILE A 7 -0.87 0.22 -10.12
N LEU A 8 -1.87 0.27 -9.23
CA LEU A 8 -2.37 -0.90 -8.54
C LEU A 8 -3.88 -1.00 -8.70
N LEU A 9 -4.34 -2.21 -8.99
CA LEU A 9 -5.74 -2.56 -8.88
C LEU A 9 -5.82 -3.79 -7.99
N GLY A 10 -6.38 -3.64 -6.80
CA GLY A 10 -6.39 -4.72 -5.84
C GLY A 10 -7.47 -4.54 -4.79
N ARG A 11 -7.41 -5.36 -3.73
CA ARG A 11 -8.40 -5.31 -2.66
C ARG A 11 -7.79 -4.77 -1.38
N VAL A 12 -8.58 -3.94 -0.71
CA VAL A 12 -8.20 -3.32 0.56
C VAL A 12 -8.19 -4.38 1.67
N GLY A 13 -7.08 -4.45 2.39
CA GLY A 13 -6.88 -5.48 3.42
C GLY A 13 -7.45 -5.16 4.78
N SER A 14 -7.74 -3.89 5.05
CA SER A 14 -8.30 -3.43 6.33
C SER A 14 -9.08 -2.16 6.12
N ASP A 15 -9.98 -1.85 7.08
CA ASP A 15 -10.69 -0.58 7.04
C ASP A 15 -9.70 0.57 7.24
N PRO A 16 -9.82 1.65 6.43
CA PRO A 16 -8.89 2.76 6.54
C PRO A 16 -9.08 3.53 7.85
N GLU A 17 -7.97 3.88 8.48
CA GLU A 17 -7.95 4.71 9.67
C GLU A 17 -7.32 6.04 9.31
N VAL A 18 -8.10 7.11 9.45
CA VAL A 18 -7.61 8.46 9.17
C VAL A 18 -6.89 9.00 10.39
N LYS A 19 -5.65 9.42 10.19
CA LYS A 19 -4.86 10.07 11.22
C LYS A 19 -4.53 11.49 10.77
N PHE A 20 -4.30 12.38 11.72
CA PHE A 20 -3.95 13.76 11.42
C PHE A 20 -2.52 14.02 11.90
N MET A 21 -1.74 14.67 11.03
CA MET A 21 -0.40 15.11 11.40
C MET A 21 -0.49 16.38 12.29
N PRO A 22 0.57 16.73 13.03
CA PRO A 22 0.58 17.97 13.81
C PRO A 22 0.25 19.22 12.99
N SER A 23 0.52 19.19 11.70
CA SER A 23 0.15 20.25 10.76
C SER A 23 -1.34 20.33 10.45
N GLY A 24 -2.14 19.35 10.89
CA GLY A 24 -3.57 19.25 10.61
C GLY A 24 -3.91 18.48 9.35
N ASN A 25 -2.93 18.04 8.58
CA ASN A 25 -3.16 17.28 7.35
C ASN A 25 -3.53 15.82 7.65
N ALA A 26 -4.50 15.31 6.90
CA ALA A 26 -4.95 13.93 7.03
C ALA A 26 -3.96 12.97 6.36
N VAL A 27 -3.78 11.80 6.98
CA VAL A 27 -2.95 10.71 6.46
C VAL A 27 -3.70 9.40 6.63
N VAL A 28 -3.70 8.56 5.59
CA VAL A 28 -4.25 7.21 5.65
C VAL A 28 -3.21 6.23 5.10
N ASN A 29 -2.97 5.16 5.86
CA ASN A 29 -2.18 4.02 5.41
C ASN A 29 -3.13 2.89 5.06
N LEU A 30 -3.00 2.35 3.86
CA LEU A 30 -3.77 1.19 3.42
C LEU A 30 -2.85 0.07 2.99
N SER A 31 -3.29 -1.17 3.25
CA SER A 31 -2.70 -2.36 2.65
C SER A 31 -3.59 -2.79 1.50
N ILE A 32 -3.01 -2.93 0.31
CA ILE A 32 -3.72 -3.37 -0.88
C ILE A 32 -3.11 -4.67 -1.36
N ALA A 33 -3.94 -5.68 -1.54
CA ALA A 33 -3.52 -6.99 -1.99
C ALA A 33 -3.69 -7.11 -3.50
N THR A 34 -2.63 -7.51 -4.18
CA THR A 34 -2.70 -7.94 -5.58
C THR A 34 -2.35 -9.42 -5.64
N ASN A 35 -3.13 -10.17 -6.42
CA ASN A 35 -2.96 -11.60 -6.55
C ASN A 35 -2.50 -11.94 -7.95
N ARG A 36 -1.62 -12.94 -8.05
CA ARG A 36 -1.26 -13.53 -9.31
C ARG A 36 -1.28 -15.04 -9.20
N LYS A 37 -1.61 -15.69 -10.32
CA LYS A 37 -1.51 -17.14 -10.42
C LYS A 37 -0.24 -17.51 -11.15
N PHE A 38 0.46 -18.51 -10.66
CA PHE A 38 1.60 -19.06 -11.35
C PHE A 38 1.56 -20.57 -11.27
N LYS A 39 2.17 -21.22 -12.27
CA LYS A 39 2.26 -22.68 -12.30
C LYS A 39 3.52 -23.11 -11.57
N ASN A 40 3.35 -23.94 -10.55
CA ASN A 40 4.47 -24.56 -9.86
C ASN A 40 5.02 -25.66 -10.75
N GLN A 41 6.28 -25.54 -11.18
CA GLN A 41 6.90 -26.49 -12.09
C GLN A 41 7.14 -27.85 -11.45
N GLU A 42 7.31 -27.90 -10.14
CA GLU A 42 7.52 -29.16 -9.43
C GLU A 42 6.24 -29.96 -9.27
N SER A 43 5.14 -29.32 -8.88
CA SER A 43 3.87 -30.01 -8.66
C SER A 43 2.96 -30.02 -9.89
N GLY A 44 3.22 -29.15 -10.86
CA GLY A 44 2.36 -28.98 -12.04
C GLY A 44 1.03 -28.30 -11.77
N SER A 45 0.77 -27.88 -10.52
CA SER A 45 -0.45 -27.19 -10.15
C SER A 45 -0.29 -25.68 -10.16
N TYR A 46 -1.42 -24.97 -10.28
CA TYR A 46 -1.42 -23.50 -10.17
C TYR A 46 -1.52 -23.09 -8.73
N GLU A 47 -0.74 -22.07 -8.37
CA GLU A 47 -0.74 -21.49 -7.02
C GLU A 47 -1.05 -20.01 -7.12
N ASP A 48 -1.73 -19.49 -6.09
CA ASP A 48 -1.98 -18.07 -5.94
C ASP A 48 -0.90 -17.46 -5.07
N LYS A 49 -0.36 -16.33 -5.51
CA LYS A 49 0.58 -15.56 -4.70
C LYS A 49 0.01 -14.18 -4.48
N THR A 50 -0.07 -13.77 -3.22
CA THR A 50 -0.56 -12.46 -2.82
C THR A 50 0.61 -11.56 -2.49
N GLU A 51 0.63 -10.38 -3.10
CA GLU A 51 1.57 -9.32 -2.77
C GLU A 51 0.81 -8.23 -2.02
N TRP A 52 1.32 -7.86 -0.85
CA TRP A 52 0.74 -6.79 -0.05
C TRP A 52 1.51 -5.51 -0.28
N HIS A 53 0.80 -4.48 -0.70
CA HIS A 53 1.37 -3.17 -0.97
C HIS A 53 0.92 -2.19 0.10
N ARG A 54 1.87 -1.45 0.64
CA ARG A 54 1.58 -0.37 1.56
C ARG A 54 1.43 0.93 0.79
N VAL A 55 0.27 1.55 0.89
CA VAL A 55 -0.06 2.78 0.17
C VAL A 55 -0.42 3.86 1.18
N VAL A 56 0.16 5.03 1.00
CA VAL A 56 -0.06 6.17 1.89
C VAL A 56 -0.77 7.26 1.12
N PHE A 57 -1.87 7.76 1.70
CA PHE A 57 -2.64 8.87 1.13
C PHE A 57 -2.55 10.08 2.04
N PHE A 58 -2.50 11.27 1.44
CA PHE A 58 -2.40 12.54 2.16
C PHE A 58 -3.53 13.47 1.75
N ASN A 59 -3.95 14.34 2.69
CA ASN A 59 -4.90 15.44 2.44
C ASN A 59 -6.26 14.97 1.93
N LYS A 60 -6.76 15.56 0.84
CA LYS A 60 -8.07 15.23 0.30
C LYS A 60 -8.23 13.77 -0.08
N PRO A 61 -7.29 13.14 -0.80
CA PRO A 61 -7.39 11.69 -1.05
C PRO A 61 -7.52 10.87 0.22
N ALA A 62 -6.81 11.22 1.29
CA ALA A 62 -6.91 10.52 2.58
C ALA A 62 -8.31 10.65 3.17
N GLU A 63 -8.89 11.83 3.14
CA GLU A 63 -10.24 12.08 3.65
C GLU A 63 -11.29 11.28 2.85
N THR A 64 -11.17 11.28 1.53
CA THR A 64 -12.07 10.53 0.64
C THR A 64 -11.99 9.03 0.92
N ILE A 65 -10.78 8.49 1.05
CA ILE A 65 -10.55 7.08 1.39
C ILE A 65 -11.20 6.75 2.74
N GLY A 66 -11.01 7.61 3.74
CA GLY A 66 -11.58 7.40 5.06
C GLY A 66 -13.11 7.36 5.08
N GLN A 67 -13.76 8.09 4.16
CA GLN A 67 -15.21 8.16 4.09
C GLN A 67 -15.85 7.00 3.33
N TYR A 68 -15.22 6.56 2.24
CA TYR A 68 -15.88 5.69 1.27
C TYR A 68 -15.28 4.31 1.11
N VAL A 69 -14.03 4.10 1.50
CA VAL A 69 -13.34 2.84 1.27
C VAL A 69 -13.46 1.93 2.48
N LYS A 70 -13.74 0.65 2.23
CA LYS A 70 -13.88 -0.36 3.28
C LYS A 70 -13.06 -1.60 2.93
N LYS A 71 -12.73 -2.38 3.96
CA LYS A 71 -12.04 -3.67 3.83
C LYS A 71 -12.72 -4.56 2.79
N GLY A 72 -11.92 -5.17 1.93
CA GLY A 72 -12.39 -6.07 0.89
C GLY A 72 -12.81 -5.40 -0.40
N GLN A 73 -12.93 -4.07 -0.41
CA GLN A 73 -13.32 -3.33 -1.58
C GLN A 73 -12.19 -3.31 -2.62
N GLN A 74 -12.55 -3.40 -3.90
CA GLN A 74 -11.61 -3.25 -4.99
C GLN A 74 -11.29 -1.78 -5.20
N LEU A 75 -9.99 -1.46 -5.34
CA LEU A 75 -9.54 -0.09 -5.46
C LEU A 75 -8.47 0.02 -6.53
N TYR A 76 -8.58 1.02 -7.39
CA TYR A 76 -7.58 1.42 -8.35
C TYR A 76 -6.79 2.60 -7.82
N VAL A 77 -5.47 2.49 -7.80
CA VAL A 77 -4.59 3.51 -7.23
C VAL A 77 -3.45 3.82 -8.18
N GLU A 78 -3.15 5.09 -8.33
CA GLU A 78 -1.92 5.55 -8.96
C GLU A 78 -1.09 6.29 -7.92
N GLY A 79 0.21 6.04 -7.93
CA GLY A 79 1.11 6.67 -6.99
C GLY A 79 2.56 6.57 -7.45
N ARG A 80 3.46 6.80 -6.53
CA ARG A 80 4.90 6.70 -6.75
C ARG A 80 5.55 5.95 -5.62
N LEU A 81 6.72 5.39 -5.87
CA LEU A 81 7.52 4.74 -4.84
C LEU A 81 8.32 5.78 -4.07
N GLN A 82 8.31 5.65 -2.77
CA GLN A 82 9.15 6.46 -1.89
C GLN A 82 9.72 5.56 -0.81
N THR A 83 11.05 5.52 -0.72
CA THR A 83 11.75 4.76 0.30
C THR A 83 12.17 5.69 1.41
N ARG A 84 11.90 5.28 2.65
CA ARG A 84 12.34 6.00 3.84
C ARG A 84 13.23 5.12 4.69
N LYS A 85 14.15 5.76 5.41
CA LYS A 85 15.08 5.12 6.31
C LYS A 85 14.62 5.35 7.75
N TRP A 86 14.66 4.32 8.58
CA TRP A 86 14.30 4.42 9.99
C TRP A 86 15.15 3.46 10.82
N GLN A 87 15.21 3.72 12.12
CA GLN A 87 15.92 2.85 13.07
C GLN A 87 14.91 2.13 13.96
N ASP A 88 15.17 0.84 14.21
CA ASP A 88 14.36 0.08 15.14
C ASP A 88 14.84 0.28 16.59
N LYS A 89 14.23 -0.46 17.51
CA LYS A 89 14.55 -0.36 18.95
C LYS A 89 15.98 -0.72 19.28
N ASP A 90 16.61 -1.55 18.44
CA ASP A 90 17.99 -2.01 18.64
C ASP A 90 19.00 -1.12 17.92
N GLY A 91 18.55 -0.02 17.33
CA GLY A 91 19.41 0.90 16.60
C GLY A 91 19.78 0.41 15.21
N ILE A 92 19.16 -0.66 14.73
CA ILE A 92 19.42 -1.22 13.39
C ILE A 92 18.69 -0.40 12.36
N GLU A 93 19.41 0.01 11.30
CA GLU A 93 18.80 0.75 10.20
C GLU A 93 17.87 -0.14 9.39
N LYS A 94 16.68 0.36 9.15
CA LYS A 94 15.67 -0.31 8.32
C LYS A 94 15.23 0.61 7.20
N TYR A 95 14.82 0.00 6.10
CA TYR A 95 14.28 0.73 4.96
C TYR A 95 12.84 0.28 4.72
N SER A 96 11.99 1.24 4.43
CA SER A 96 10.60 0.97 4.08
C SER A 96 10.29 1.65 2.76
N THR A 97 9.74 0.91 1.82
CA THR A 97 9.33 1.46 0.54
C THR A 97 7.81 1.55 0.50
N ASP A 98 7.31 2.77 0.40
CA ASP A 98 5.89 3.06 0.40
C ASP A 98 5.46 3.58 -0.98
N ILE A 99 4.20 3.37 -1.30
CA ILE A 99 3.57 3.92 -2.50
C ILE A 99 2.76 5.15 -2.04
N ILE A 100 3.10 6.28 -2.61
CA ILE A 100 2.50 7.56 -2.21
C ILE A 100 1.49 8.03 -3.27
#